data_27aa3c20542e78907b1709715e41d409
#
_entry.id   27aa3c20542e78907b1709715e41d409
#
_cell.length_a   1.000
_cell.length_b   1.000
_cell.length_c   1.000
_cell.angle_alpha   90.00
_cell.angle_beta   90.00
_cell.angle_gamma   90.00
#
_symmetry.space_group_name_H-M   'P 1'
#
loop_
_entity.id
_entity.type
_entity.pdbx_description
1 polymer ?
#
loop_
_entity_poly.entity_id
_entity_poly.type
_entity_poly.pdbx_seq_one_letter_code
_entity_poly.pdbx_strand_id
1 'polypeptide(L)'
;VDPMYGIPDTLKPLSAAEEQVLLALWACRPPAARRDISDRLAQTGWKAATVLNFLYRLEEKGWVKRGKAGSCNTYSPTVTLRAYRVAVMRQRLDTLFGGSLPEAVRALVSESGCGQSELAEAMKVLEEKHAEAEEYDLYDPYG
;
A
#
# COMPACT_ATOMS: atom_id res chain seq x y z
N VAL A 1 -14.26 7.49 9.80
CA VAL A 1 -13.54 6.79 8.78
C VAL A 1 -12.27 7.51 8.51
N ASP A 2 -11.29 6.85 8.26
CA ASP A 2 -10.02 7.34 7.88
C ASP A 2 -9.26 8.13 8.87
N PRO A 3 -9.02 7.59 9.98
CA PRO A 3 -8.07 8.18 10.86
C PRO A 3 -6.64 8.04 10.38
N MET A 4 -6.40 7.30 9.29
CA MET A 4 -5.02 7.09 8.84
C MET A 4 -4.94 7.07 7.31
N TYR A 5 -4.80 8.28 6.72
CA TYR A 5 -4.46 8.45 5.30
C TYR A 5 -5.36 7.67 4.33
N GLY A 6 -6.66 7.67 4.57
CA GLY A 6 -7.62 7.00 3.71
C GLY A 6 -7.91 5.54 4.06
N ILE A 7 -7.32 5.02 5.12
CA ILE A 7 -7.58 3.66 5.59
C ILE A 7 -8.55 3.71 6.77
N PRO A 8 -9.68 2.99 6.73
CA PRO A 8 -10.58 2.91 7.88
C PRO A 8 -9.90 2.34 9.12
N ASP A 9 -10.20 2.89 10.28
CA ASP A 9 -9.64 2.40 11.55
C ASP A 9 -10.21 1.05 11.98
N THR A 10 -11.25 0.58 11.31
CA THR A 10 -11.81 -0.76 11.53
C THR A 10 -10.92 -1.88 11.03
N LEU A 11 -9.94 -1.56 10.16
CA LEU A 11 -9.01 -2.55 9.65
C LEU A 11 -7.95 -2.87 10.70
N LYS A 12 -7.70 -4.16 10.89
CA LYS A 12 -6.72 -4.64 11.87
C LYS A 12 -5.33 -4.69 11.25
N PRO A 13 -4.26 -4.57 12.07
CA PRO A 13 -2.89 -4.62 11.55
C PRO A 13 -2.56 -5.92 10.81
N LEU A 14 -1.78 -5.80 9.75
CA LEU A 14 -1.35 -6.94 8.94
C LEU A 14 -0.01 -7.50 9.41
N SER A 15 0.12 -8.83 9.35
CA SER A 15 1.43 -9.48 9.43
C SER A 15 2.16 -9.34 8.09
N ALA A 16 3.47 -9.59 8.08
CA ALA A 16 4.26 -9.57 6.84
C ALA A 16 3.74 -10.57 5.81
N ALA A 17 3.35 -11.76 6.24
CA ALA A 17 2.81 -12.78 5.36
C ALA A 17 1.44 -12.37 4.78
N GLU A 18 0.58 -11.81 5.61
CA GLU A 18 -0.72 -11.30 5.16
C GLU A 18 -0.56 -10.17 4.15
N GLU A 19 0.42 -9.29 4.35
CA GLU A 19 0.73 -8.24 3.39
C GLU A 19 1.14 -8.83 2.04
N GLN A 20 1.97 -9.88 2.03
CA GLN A 20 2.36 -10.55 0.78
C GLN A 20 1.15 -11.10 0.02
N VAL A 21 0.20 -11.71 0.73
CA VAL A 21 -1.01 -12.25 0.11
C VAL A 21 -1.86 -11.11 -0.47
N LEU A 22 -2.00 -10.03 0.27
CA LEU A 22 -2.78 -8.87 -0.17
C LEU A 22 -2.14 -8.21 -1.41
N LEU A 23 -0.82 -8.08 -1.43
CA LEU A 23 -0.09 -7.55 -2.60
C LEU A 23 -0.29 -8.44 -3.83
N ALA A 24 -0.26 -9.77 -3.64
CA ALA A 24 -0.55 -10.71 -4.72
C ALA A 24 -1.98 -10.56 -5.24
N LEU A 25 -2.94 -10.35 -4.35
CA LEU A 25 -4.33 -10.13 -4.72
C LEU A 25 -4.48 -8.88 -5.59
N TRP A 26 -3.88 -7.77 -5.21
CA TRP A 26 -3.92 -6.56 -6.04
C TRP A 26 -3.31 -6.81 -7.43
N ALA A 27 -2.26 -7.62 -7.51
CA ALA A 27 -1.60 -7.93 -8.78
C ALA A 27 -2.45 -8.81 -9.71
N CYS A 28 -3.42 -9.54 -9.17
CA CYS A 28 -4.31 -10.43 -9.92
C CYS A 28 -5.46 -9.71 -10.63
N ARG A 29 -5.58 -8.39 -10.53
CA ARG A 29 -6.73 -7.63 -11.04
C ARG A 29 -8.04 -8.16 -10.44
N PRO A 30 -8.28 -7.92 -9.16
CA PRO A 30 -9.44 -8.47 -8.44
C PRO A 30 -10.78 -8.16 -9.12
N PRO A 31 -11.79 -9.03 -8.93
CA PRO A 31 -11.81 -10.18 -8.02
C PRO A 31 -11.02 -11.37 -8.56
N ALA A 32 -10.36 -12.10 -7.67
CA ALA A 32 -9.49 -13.21 -8.06
C ALA A 32 -9.76 -14.46 -7.22
N ALA A 33 -9.58 -15.64 -7.84
CA ALA A 33 -9.68 -16.92 -7.16
C ALA A 33 -8.40 -17.21 -6.37
N ARG A 34 -8.51 -18.07 -5.35
CA ARG A 34 -7.34 -18.48 -4.55
C ARG A 34 -6.20 -19.01 -5.44
N ARG A 35 -6.52 -19.76 -6.50
CA ARG A 35 -5.51 -20.32 -7.40
C ARG A 35 -4.64 -19.23 -8.03
N ASP A 36 -5.27 -18.17 -8.53
CA ASP A 36 -4.55 -17.06 -9.17
C ASP A 36 -3.66 -16.35 -8.18
N ILE A 37 -4.12 -16.17 -6.95
CA ILE A 37 -3.35 -15.57 -5.87
C ILE A 37 -2.15 -16.46 -5.53
N SER A 38 -2.37 -17.77 -5.39
CA SER A 38 -1.31 -18.74 -5.10
C SER A 38 -0.24 -18.77 -6.19
N ASP A 39 -0.64 -18.64 -7.45
CA ASP A 39 0.31 -18.61 -8.57
C ASP A 39 1.27 -17.42 -8.45
N ARG A 40 0.80 -16.30 -7.96
CA ARG A 40 1.62 -15.11 -7.71
C ARG A 40 2.52 -15.25 -6.49
N LEU A 41 2.27 -16.23 -5.65
CA LEU A 41 3.04 -16.51 -4.42
C LEU A 41 3.90 -17.77 -4.54
N ALA A 42 4.17 -18.23 -5.75
CA ALA A 42 4.89 -19.47 -6.01
C ALA A 42 6.25 -19.52 -5.29
N GLN A 43 6.95 -18.39 -5.19
CA GLN A 43 8.26 -18.31 -4.54
C GLN A 43 8.22 -18.58 -3.04
N THR A 44 7.04 -18.47 -2.41
CA THR A 44 6.89 -18.70 -0.96
C THR A 44 6.88 -20.20 -0.61
N GLY A 45 6.54 -21.05 -1.56
CA GLY A 45 6.32 -22.47 -1.31
C GLY A 45 5.04 -22.76 -0.52
N TRP A 46 4.18 -21.77 -0.30
CA TRP A 46 2.94 -21.96 0.47
C TRP A 46 1.96 -22.84 -0.30
N LYS A 47 1.37 -23.79 0.42
CA LYS A 47 0.33 -24.67 -0.11
C LYS A 47 -1.00 -23.92 -0.17
N ALA A 48 -1.94 -24.48 -0.94
CA ALA A 48 -3.28 -23.90 -1.09
C ALA A 48 -3.96 -23.62 0.25
N ALA A 49 -3.86 -24.54 1.19
CA ALA A 49 -4.46 -24.40 2.51
C ALA A 49 -3.86 -23.22 3.29
N THR A 50 -2.56 -23.01 3.17
CA THR A 50 -1.88 -21.88 3.81
C THR A 50 -2.39 -20.54 3.27
N VAL A 51 -2.49 -20.42 1.95
CA VAL A 51 -3.01 -19.21 1.30
C VAL A 51 -4.45 -18.97 1.70
N LEU A 52 -5.29 -20.00 1.74
CA LEU A 52 -6.67 -19.90 2.18
C LEU A 52 -6.77 -19.38 3.62
N ASN A 53 -5.90 -19.87 4.51
CA ASN A 53 -5.88 -19.42 5.89
C ASN A 53 -5.53 -17.93 5.99
N PHE A 54 -4.57 -17.46 5.19
CA PHE A 54 -4.25 -16.03 5.15
C PHE A 54 -5.40 -15.19 4.60
N LEU A 55 -6.07 -15.67 3.55
CA LEU A 55 -7.25 -14.99 3.00
C LEU A 55 -8.38 -14.91 4.02
N TYR A 56 -8.59 -15.98 4.78
CA TYR A 56 -9.57 -16.00 5.86
C TYR A 56 -9.23 -14.95 6.93
N ARG A 57 -7.97 -14.86 7.34
CA ARG A 57 -7.52 -13.85 8.30
C ARG A 57 -7.68 -12.43 7.77
N LEU A 58 -7.36 -12.23 6.50
CA LEU A 58 -7.53 -10.92 5.85
C LEU A 58 -9.01 -10.52 5.81
N GLU A 59 -9.89 -11.47 5.55
CA GLU A 59 -11.34 -11.23 5.61
C GLU A 59 -11.78 -10.84 7.01
N GLU A 60 -11.32 -11.57 8.04
CA GLU A 60 -11.64 -11.24 9.43
C GLU A 60 -11.12 -9.87 9.85
N LYS A 61 -9.94 -9.49 9.36
CA LYS A 61 -9.33 -8.20 9.66
C LYS A 61 -9.94 -7.05 8.86
N GLY A 62 -10.80 -7.35 7.89
CA GLY A 62 -11.51 -6.34 7.11
C GLY A 62 -10.83 -5.92 5.81
N TRP A 63 -9.70 -6.52 5.45
CA TRP A 63 -8.93 -6.13 4.27
C TRP A 63 -9.41 -6.75 2.96
N VAL A 64 -10.15 -7.85 3.06
CA VAL A 64 -10.60 -8.62 1.91
C VAL A 64 -12.08 -8.95 2.08
N LYS A 65 -12.81 -8.90 1.00
CA LYS A 65 -14.18 -9.39 0.95
C LYS A 65 -14.25 -10.56 -0.03
N ARG A 66 -15.10 -11.53 0.32
CA ARG A 66 -15.30 -12.74 -0.46
C ARG A 66 -16.54 -12.61 -1.33
N GLY A 67 -16.45 -13.11 -2.55
CA GLY A 67 -17.55 -13.17 -3.48
C GLY A 67 -17.59 -14.53 -4.16
N LYS A 68 -18.37 -14.64 -5.21
CA LYS A 68 -18.52 -15.87 -5.98
C LYS A 68 -18.43 -15.60 -7.47
N ALA A 69 -17.75 -16.50 -8.18
CA ALA A 69 -17.83 -16.62 -9.63
C ALA A 69 -18.24 -18.06 -9.91
N GLY A 70 -19.53 -18.28 -10.20
CA GLY A 70 -20.09 -19.62 -10.25
C GLY A 70 -20.03 -20.29 -8.89
N SER A 71 -19.40 -21.48 -8.82
CA SER A 71 -19.19 -22.19 -7.55
C SER A 71 -17.88 -21.83 -6.87
N CYS A 72 -17.04 -21.00 -7.50
CA CYS A 72 -15.73 -20.63 -6.99
C CYS A 72 -15.80 -19.39 -6.12
N ASN A 73 -15.09 -19.39 -4.99
CA ASN A 73 -14.89 -18.20 -4.19
C ASN A 73 -13.92 -17.26 -4.89
N THR A 74 -14.23 -15.98 -4.85
CA THR A 74 -13.34 -14.93 -5.31
C THR A 74 -13.05 -13.97 -4.17
N TYR A 75 -11.96 -13.22 -4.29
CA TYR A 75 -11.48 -12.32 -3.25
C TYR A 75 -11.19 -10.96 -3.86
N SER A 76 -11.57 -9.92 -3.15
CA SER A 76 -11.32 -8.54 -3.55
C SER A 76 -10.82 -7.74 -2.36
N PRO A 77 -9.85 -6.84 -2.56
CA PRO A 77 -9.42 -5.97 -1.47
C PRO A 77 -10.48 -4.93 -1.18
N THR A 78 -10.55 -4.48 0.07
CA THR A 78 -11.51 -3.46 0.52
C THR A 78 -10.96 -2.05 0.38
N VAL A 79 -9.64 -1.92 0.20
CA VAL A 79 -8.97 -0.64 -0.05
C VAL A 79 -8.10 -0.77 -1.30
N THR A 80 -7.78 0.37 -1.92
CA THR A 80 -6.91 0.37 -3.09
C THR A 80 -5.45 0.19 -2.68
N LEU A 81 -4.64 -0.36 -3.59
CA LEU A 81 -3.20 -0.46 -3.38
C LEU A 81 -2.57 0.91 -3.14
N ARG A 82 -3.02 1.92 -3.88
CA ARG A 82 -2.52 3.29 -3.72
C ARG A 82 -2.77 3.82 -2.32
N ALA A 83 -3.98 3.67 -1.81
CA ALA A 83 -4.32 4.10 -0.46
C ALA A 83 -3.48 3.38 0.59
N TYR A 84 -3.29 2.07 0.41
CA TYR A 84 -2.47 1.27 1.30
C TYR A 84 -1.01 1.74 1.31
N ARG A 85 -0.43 1.95 0.13
CA ARG A 85 0.96 2.44 0.01
C ARG A 85 1.16 3.76 0.75
N VAL A 86 0.26 4.71 0.54
CA VAL A 86 0.34 6.03 1.19
C VAL A 86 0.26 5.88 2.70
N ALA A 87 -0.71 5.10 3.18
CA ALA A 87 -0.92 4.90 4.61
C ALA A 87 0.32 4.28 5.28
N VAL A 88 0.88 3.24 4.68
CA VAL A 88 2.06 2.56 5.22
C VAL A 88 3.27 3.49 5.24
N MET A 89 3.52 4.18 4.13
CA MET A 89 4.67 5.10 4.05
C MET A 89 4.56 6.24 5.05
N ARG A 90 3.36 6.84 5.19
CA ARG A 90 3.15 7.91 6.18
C ARG A 90 3.31 7.41 7.60
N GLN A 91 2.81 6.24 7.91
CA GLN A 91 2.96 5.66 9.25
C GLN A 91 4.43 5.42 9.58
N ARG A 92 5.19 4.86 8.64
CA ARG A 92 6.63 4.62 8.82
C ARG A 92 7.40 5.94 8.93
N LEU A 93 7.03 6.93 8.16
CA LEU A 93 7.60 8.26 8.26
C LEU A 93 7.40 8.84 9.67
N ASP A 94 6.18 8.76 10.18
CA ASP A 94 5.85 9.26 11.51
C ASP A 94 6.61 8.51 12.59
N THR A 95 6.64 7.18 12.51
CA THR A 95 7.26 6.32 13.52
C THR A 95 8.78 6.45 13.55
N LEU A 96 9.41 6.43 12.36
CA LEU A 96 10.88 6.36 12.27
C LEU A 96 11.55 7.73 12.17
N PHE A 97 10.86 8.71 11.61
CA PHE A 97 11.44 10.03 11.31
C PHE A 97 10.67 11.19 11.94
N GLY A 98 9.80 10.90 12.90
CA GLY A 98 9.01 11.94 13.55
C GLY A 98 8.18 12.79 12.60
N GLY A 99 7.78 12.22 11.47
CA GLY A 99 7.00 12.93 10.44
C GLY A 99 7.83 13.77 9.49
N SER A 100 9.17 13.74 9.60
CA SER A 100 10.03 14.58 8.77
C SER A 100 10.37 13.93 7.43
N LEU A 101 9.72 14.41 6.37
CA LEU A 101 10.03 13.98 5.00
C LEU A 101 11.50 14.30 4.61
N PRO A 102 12.06 15.50 4.93
CA PRO A 102 13.46 15.76 4.61
C PRO A 102 14.43 14.77 5.24
N GLU A 103 14.18 14.35 6.47
CA GLU A 103 15.03 13.36 7.14
C GLU A 103 14.95 11.99 6.49
N ALA A 104 13.75 11.57 6.10
CA ALA A 104 13.56 10.30 5.40
C ALA A 104 14.24 10.32 4.03
N VAL A 105 14.13 11.40 3.30
CA VAL A 105 14.79 11.56 1.99
C VAL A 105 16.30 11.53 2.16
N ARG A 106 16.85 12.24 3.15
CA ARG A 106 18.29 12.25 3.43
C ARG A 106 18.80 10.85 3.72
N ALA A 107 18.11 10.12 4.59
CA ALA A 107 18.49 8.76 4.95
C ALA A 107 18.48 7.82 3.74
N LEU A 108 17.45 7.87 2.93
CA LEU A 108 17.34 7.01 1.74
C LEU A 108 18.43 7.32 0.71
N VAL A 109 18.67 8.59 0.44
CA VAL A 109 19.62 9.01 -0.58
C VAL A 109 21.06 8.75 -0.13
N SER A 110 21.37 9.06 1.13
CA SER A 110 22.75 8.93 1.64
C SER A 110 23.15 7.49 1.93
N GLU A 111 22.21 6.67 2.42
CA GLU A 111 22.53 5.34 2.93
C GLU A 111 22.23 4.21 1.95
N SER A 112 21.26 4.38 1.06
CA SER A 112 20.86 3.30 0.15
C SER A 112 21.47 3.40 -1.24
N GLY A 113 22.24 4.44 -1.53
CA GLY A 113 22.98 4.53 -2.79
C GLY A 113 22.15 4.74 -4.03
N CYS A 114 21.28 5.74 -4.02
CA CYS A 114 20.48 6.08 -5.18
C CYS A 114 21.37 6.55 -6.35
N GLY A 115 21.06 6.08 -7.57
CA GLY A 115 21.74 6.53 -8.77
C GLY A 115 21.31 7.94 -9.19
N GLN A 116 22.12 8.56 -10.05
CA GLN A 116 21.86 9.94 -10.51
C GLN A 116 20.54 10.07 -11.27
N SER A 117 20.22 9.08 -12.09
CA SER A 117 18.98 9.06 -12.85
C SER A 117 17.74 9.01 -11.94
N GLU A 118 17.80 8.17 -10.92
CA GLU A 118 16.73 8.04 -9.92
C GLU A 118 16.56 9.35 -9.14
N LEU A 119 17.67 9.98 -8.75
CA LEU A 119 17.64 11.26 -8.06
C LEU A 119 17.02 12.35 -8.92
N ALA A 120 17.38 12.41 -10.22
CA ALA A 120 16.83 13.39 -11.13
C ALA A 120 15.32 13.26 -11.28
N GLU A 121 14.81 12.03 -11.39
CA GLU A 121 13.38 11.78 -11.47
C GLU A 121 12.65 12.17 -10.16
N ALA A 122 13.27 11.87 -9.01
CA ALA A 122 12.71 12.26 -7.70
C ALA A 122 12.65 13.78 -7.56
N MET A 123 13.68 14.48 -8.01
CA MET A 123 13.71 15.94 -8.00
C MET A 123 12.58 16.54 -8.83
N LYS A 124 12.28 15.98 -9.99
CA LYS A 124 11.16 16.43 -10.81
C LYS A 124 9.83 16.33 -10.06
N VAL A 125 9.60 15.20 -9.39
CA VAL A 125 8.37 15.00 -8.61
C VAL A 125 8.27 16.05 -7.51
N LEU A 126 9.37 16.27 -6.78
CA LEU A 126 9.39 17.25 -5.69
C LEU A 126 9.18 18.67 -6.19
N GLU A 127 9.79 19.04 -7.31
CA GLU A 127 9.64 20.37 -7.90
C GLU A 127 8.21 20.62 -8.37
N GLU A 128 7.59 19.64 -9.03
CA GLU A 128 6.20 19.72 -9.46
C GLU A 128 5.26 19.93 -8.28
N LYS A 129 5.44 19.17 -7.22
CA LYS A 129 4.60 19.28 -6.03
C LYS A 129 4.85 20.58 -5.27
N HIS A 130 6.08 21.05 -5.25
CA HIS A 130 6.42 22.34 -4.64
C HIS A 130 5.76 23.49 -5.37
N ALA A 131 5.78 23.47 -6.70
CA ALA A 131 5.13 24.49 -7.54
C ALA A 131 3.61 24.49 -7.31
N GLU A 132 2.98 23.31 -7.25
CA GLU A 132 1.55 23.18 -6.94
C GLU A 132 1.22 23.77 -5.56
N ALA A 133 2.06 23.52 -4.57
CA ALA A 133 1.87 24.03 -3.22
C ALA A 133 2.00 25.54 -3.17
N GLU A 134 2.96 26.11 -3.90
CA GLU A 134 3.12 27.58 -4.00
C GLU A 134 1.87 28.22 -4.62
N GLU A 135 1.36 27.62 -5.70
CA GLU A 135 0.17 28.10 -6.36
C GLU A 135 -1.06 28.06 -5.41
N TYR A 136 -1.18 27.00 -4.64
CA TYR A 136 -2.24 26.86 -3.66
C TYR A 136 -2.11 27.90 -2.53
N ASP A 137 -0.90 28.15 -2.04
CA ASP A 137 -0.65 29.11 -0.98
C ASP A 137 -0.92 30.54 -1.43
N LEU A 138 -0.79 30.82 -2.72
CA LEU A 138 -1.12 32.14 -3.27
C LEU A 138 -2.63 32.35 -3.44
N TYR A 139 -3.40 31.27 -3.42
CA TYR A 139 -4.84 31.35 -3.52
C TYR A 139 -5.44 31.61 -2.14
N ASP A 140 -6.04 32.79 -1.97
CA ASP A 140 -6.73 33.18 -0.74
C ASP A 140 -8.23 33.24 -1.01
N PRO A 141 -9.02 32.23 -0.60
CA PRO A 141 -10.46 32.22 -0.83
C PRO A 141 -11.22 33.25 0.02
N TYR A 142 -10.57 33.86 0.99
CA TYR A 142 -11.18 34.82 1.92
C TYR A 142 -10.64 36.25 1.76
N GLY A 143 -9.66 36.39 0.93
CA GLY A 143 -9.07 37.68 0.61
C GLY A 143 -9.82 38.44 -0.47
#